data_39f344f2342fa71bc948068091f483ef
#
_entry.id   39f344f2342fa71bc948068091f483ef
#
_cell.length_a   1.000
_cell.length_b   1.000
_cell.length_c   1.000
_cell.angle_alpha   90.00
_cell.angle_beta   90.00
_cell.angle_gamma   90.00
#
_symmetry.space_group_name_H-M   'P 1'
#
loop_
_entity.id
_entity.type
_entity.pdbx_description
1 polymer ?
#
loop_
_entity_poly.entity_id
_entity_poly.type
_entity_poly.pdbx_seq_one_letter_code
_entity_poly.pdbx_strand_id
1 'polypeptide(L)'
;MTEAEKQKSENLFEGMTSIRAVFAAIESGMSDRKILKICYDRDKKKSRAGELSYLKAMSFKHKFPLIETSADAISEMALGTTHGGIICETTPRTIPVLSAENLVSFCPSENDRFFALIEGIEDPYNFGYAIRSLWAEGINALILSKRNWMSAAGVVCRASAGASEICPMFVEGEEHTIVPTMRALGVKIVSCDIKNSIPIGEADLRKPLLLAVGGEKRGLSREILDASESIVRLEYGRVFPQALSAASAAAIAGYEVLRQNS
;
A
#
# COMPACT_ATOMS: atom_id res chain seq x y z
N MET A 1 -2.36 -7.78 -20.17
CA MET A 1 -1.22 -8.36 -19.43
C MET A 1 -1.36 -9.86 -19.43
N THR A 2 -0.38 -10.58 -19.94
CA THR A 2 -0.33 -12.04 -19.89
C THR A 2 -0.13 -12.54 -18.46
N GLU A 3 -0.39 -13.82 -18.19
CA GLU A 3 -0.19 -14.43 -16.86
C GLU A 3 1.28 -14.35 -16.40
N ALA A 4 2.23 -14.50 -17.33
CA ALA A 4 3.67 -14.34 -17.09
C ALA A 4 4.04 -12.90 -16.73
N GLU A 5 3.44 -11.90 -17.37
CA GLU A 5 3.65 -10.49 -17.04
C GLU A 5 3.07 -10.13 -15.67
N LYS A 6 1.91 -10.71 -15.31
CA LYS A 6 1.33 -10.58 -13.97
C LYS A 6 2.26 -11.16 -12.91
N GLN A 7 2.70 -12.39 -13.09
CA GLN A 7 3.61 -13.08 -12.17
C GLN A 7 4.94 -12.31 -12.01
N LYS A 8 5.45 -11.74 -13.12
CA LYS A 8 6.64 -10.89 -13.10
C LYS A 8 6.40 -9.62 -12.27
N SER A 9 5.28 -8.93 -12.46
CA SER A 9 4.97 -7.67 -11.76
C SER A 9 4.67 -7.85 -10.26
N GLU A 10 4.18 -9.01 -9.87
CA GLU A 10 3.88 -9.35 -8.47
C GLU A 10 5.13 -9.63 -7.64
N ASN A 11 6.18 -10.18 -8.26
CA ASN A 11 7.32 -10.77 -7.55
C ASN A 11 8.65 -10.09 -7.83
N LEU A 12 8.67 -9.04 -8.65
CA LEU A 12 9.88 -8.34 -9.04
C LEU A 12 9.95 -6.95 -8.42
N PHE A 13 10.99 -6.71 -7.63
CA PHE A 13 11.22 -5.45 -6.92
C PHE A 13 12.47 -4.77 -7.44
N GLU A 14 12.34 -3.49 -7.78
CA GLU A 14 13.36 -2.68 -8.43
C GLU A 14 13.92 -1.59 -7.52
N GLY A 15 15.24 -1.47 -7.51
CA GLY A 15 15.96 -0.45 -6.78
C GLY A 15 16.02 -0.68 -5.26
N MET A 16 16.97 -0.05 -4.62
CA MET A 16 17.29 -0.31 -3.21
C MET A 16 16.19 0.07 -2.23
N THR A 17 15.38 1.07 -2.54
CA THR A 17 14.26 1.46 -1.67
C THR A 17 13.24 0.33 -1.55
N SER A 18 12.80 -0.24 -2.68
CA SER A 18 11.87 -1.37 -2.70
C SER A 18 12.49 -2.62 -2.05
N ILE A 19 13.74 -2.92 -2.38
CA ILE A 19 14.44 -4.10 -1.85
C ILE A 19 14.62 -4.01 -0.33
N ARG A 20 14.97 -2.85 0.21
CA ARG A 20 15.06 -2.64 1.66
C ARG A 20 13.70 -2.78 2.36
N ALA A 21 12.62 -2.32 1.73
CA ALA A 21 11.28 -2.50 2.26
C ALA A 21 10.87 -3.97 2.30
N VAL A 22 11.19 -4.74 1.25
CA VAL A 22 10.98 -6.21 1.24
C VAL A 22 11.75 -6.89 2.39
N PHE A 23 13.03 -6.55 2.60
CA PHE A 23 13.78 -7.10 3.73
C PHE A 23 13.18 -6.70 5.07
N ALA A 24 12.83 -5.44 5.25
CA ALA A 24 12.21 -4.96 6.49
C ALA A 24 10.90 -5.70 6.79
N ALA A 25 10.06 -5.93 5.78
CA ALA A 25 8.82 -6.69 5.91
C ALA A 25 9.05 -8.16 6.29
N ILE A 26 10.04 -8.81 5.69
CA ILE A 26 10.41 -10.19 6.04
C ILE A 26 10.95 -10.27 7.48
N GLU A 27 11.83 -9.36 7.86
CA GLU A 27 12.47 -9.34 9.18
C GLU A 27 11.53 -8.99 10.32
N SER A 28 10.51 -8.17 10.05
CA SER A 28 9.45 -7.85 11.01
C SER A 28 8.31 -8.87 11.07
N GLY A 29 8.33 -9.89 10.20
CA GLY A 29 7.22 -10.85 10.09
C GLY A 29 5.97 -10.34 9.37
N MET A 30 6.04 -9.15 8.76
CA MET A 30 4.93 -8.57 7.98
C MET A 30 4.76 -9.26 6.61
N SER A 31 5.74 -10.02 6.15
CA SER A 31 5.72 -10.69 4.87
C SER A 31 6.33 -12.08 4.95
N ASP A 32 5.66 -13.03 4.32
CA ASP A 32 6.10 -14.42 4.15
C ASP A 32 6.92 -14.63 2.86
N ARG A 33 7.26 -13.54 2.14
CA ARG A 33 8.10 -13.61 0.95
C ARG A 33 9.44 -14.28 1.24
N LYS A 34 9.90 -15.03 0.25
CA LYS A 34 11.29 -15.55 0.22
C LYS A 34 12.01 -14.89 -0.94
N ILE A 35 13.23 -14.43 -0.70
CA ILE A 35 14.08 -13.91 -1.76
C ILE A 35 14.57 -15.09 -2.60
N LEU A 36 14.29 -15.09 -3.90
CA LEU A 36 14.74 -16.12 -4.83
C LEU A 36 16.13 -15.79 -5.37
N LYS A 37 16.35 -14.53 -5.76
CA LYS A 37 17.65 -14.02 -6.20
C LYS A 37 17.66 -12.49 -6.19
N ILE A 38 18.84 -11.90 -6.16
CA ILE A 38 19.07 -10.48 -6.48
C ILE A 38 20.11 -10.40 -7.58
N CYS A 39 19.76 -9.69 -8.67
CA CYS A 39 20.65 -9.40 -9.78
C CYS A 39 21.13 -7.95 -9.70
N TYR A 40 22.41 -7.71 -9.99
CA TYR A 40 22.95 -6.37 -10.06
C TYR A 40 23.84 -6.16 -11.29
N ASP A 41 23.82 -4.93 -11.79
CA ASP A 41 24.62 -4.48 -12.93
C ASP A 41 26.10 -4.40 -12.55
N ARG A 42 26.97 -5.14 -13.30
CA ARG A 42 28.42 -5.18 -13.09
C ARG A 42 29.08 -3.81 -13.23
N ASP A 43 28.57 -2.98 -14.13
CA ASP A 43 29.17 -1.68 -14.43
C ASP A 43 28.93 -0.67 -13.30
N LYS A 44 27.92 -0.91 -12.47
CA LYS A 44 27.61 -0.10 -11.28
C LYS A 44 28.29 -0.57 -10.00
N LYS A 45 29.11 -1.62 -10.05
CA LYS A 45 29.75 -2.24 -8.88
C LYS A 45 30.54 -1.25 -8.02
N LYS A 46 31.30 -0.35 -8.65
CA LYS A 46 32.10 0.67 -7.92
C LYS A 46 31.22 1.77 -7.34
N SER A 47 30.30 2.31 -8.13
CA SER A 47 29.43 3.42 -7.71
C SER A 47 28.42 3.02 -6.63
N ARG A 48 28.10 1.73 -6.51
CA ARG A 48 27.14 1.16 -5.53
C ARG A 48 27.78 0.21 -4.53
N ALA A 49 29.07 0.39 -4.24
CA ALA A 49 29.82 -0.52 -3.36
C ALA A 49 29.17 -0.68 -1.97
N GLY A 50 28.65 0.37 -1.37
CA GLY A 50 27.96 0.31 -0.07
C GLY A 50 26.65 -0.49 -0.13
N GLU A 51 25.84 -0.33 -1.18
CA GLU A 51 24.62 -1.09 -1.39
C GLU A 51 24.91 -2.58 -1.63
N LEU A 52 25.94 -2.87 -2.43
CA LEU A 52 26.35 -4.25 -2.68
C LEU A 52 26.94 -4.93 -1.44
N SER A 53 27.65 -4.19 -0.57
CA SER A 53 28.11 -4.70 0.71
C SER A 53 26.95 -5.11 1.61
N TYR A 54 25.91 -4.25 1.68
CA TYR A 54 24.67 -4.57 2.39
C TYR A 54 23.99 -5.81 1.79
N LEU A 55 23.81 -5.87 0.46
CA LEU A 55 23.16 -7.01 -0.21
C LEU A 55 23.94 -8.32 -0.01
N LYS A 56 25.28 -8.28 0.06
CA LYS A 56 26.10 -9.46 0.40
C LYS A 56 25.81 -9.96 1.81
N ALA A 57 25.72 -9.05 2.78
CA ALA A 57 25.37 -9.42 4.16
C ALA A 57 23.96 -10.04 4.23
N MET A 58 22.99 -9.45 3.53
CA MET A 58 21.62 -9.97 3.47
C MET A 58 21.54 -11.31 2.72
N SER A 59 22.33 -11.50 1.65
CA SER A 59 22.43 -12.77 0.91
C SER A 59 22.91 -13.90 1.81
N PHE A 60 23.92 -13.62 2.66
CA PHE A 60 24.39 -14.60 3.65
C PHE A 60 23.32 -14.92 4.71
N LYS A 61 22.66 -13.88 5.25
CA LYS A 61 21.62 -14.00 6.29
C LYS A 61 20.39 -14.78 5.79
N HIS A 62 19.88 -14.44 4.62
CA HIS A 62 18.63 -14.99 4.06
C HIS A 62 18.86 -16.10 3.01
N LYS A 63 20.11 -16.48 2.74
CA LYS A 63 20.52 -17.62 1.90
C LYS A 63 19.99 -17.55 0.46
N PHE A 64 20.09 -16.40 -0.19
CA PHE A 64 19.72 -16.23 -1.60
C PHE A 64 20.96 -15.91 -2.46
N PRO A 65 20.96 -16.26 -3.77
CA PRO A 65 22.04 -15.93 -4.68
C PRO A 65 22.03 -14.43 -5.03
N LEU A 66 23.23 -13.82 -4.97
CA LEU A 66 23.50 -12.46 -5.46
C LEU A 66 24.28 -12.57 -6.78
N ILE A 67 23.65 -12.19 -7.90
CA ILE A 67 24.10 -12.48 -9.26
C ILE A 67 24.57 -11.20 -9.94
N GLU A 68 25.84 -11.22 -10.39
CA GLU A 68 26.39 -10.16 -11.23
C GLU A 68 25.98 -10.39 -12.68
N THR A 69 25.46 -9.36 -13.36
CA THR A 69 25.00 -9.45 -14.75
C THR A 69 25.27 -8.15 -15.54
N SER A 70 24.86 -8.10 -16.81
CA SER A 70 25.01 -6.90 -17.65
C SER A 70 23.87 -5.91 -17.45
N ALA A 71 24.09 -4.65 -17.86
CA ALA A 71 23.04 -3.63 -17.86
C ALA A 71 21.84 -4.02 -18.75
N ASP A 72 22.11 -4.66 -19.89
CA ASP A 72 21.08 -5.11 -20.81
C ASP A 72 20.20 -6.19 -20.16
N ALA A 73 20.81 -7.19 -19.52
CA ALA A 73 20.07 -8.24 -18.81
C ALA A 73 19.22 -7.67 -17.65
N ILE A 74 19.71 -6.66 -16.93
CA ILE A 74 18.91 -5.94 -15.92
C ILE A 74 17.72 -5.26 -16.58
N SER A 75 17.92 -4.58 -17.72
CA SER A 75 16.85 -3.87 -18.44
C SER A 75 15.79 -4.81 -19.00
N GLU A 76 16.16 -5.99 -19.46
CA GLU A 76 15.22 -7.05 -19.92
C GLU A 76 14.38 -7.62 -18.76
N MET A 77 14.98 -7.76 -17.59
CA MET A 77 14.27 -8.21 -16.40
C MET A 77 13.34 -7.12 -15.82
N ALA A 78 13.69 -5.86 -15.96
CA ALA A 78 13.01 -4.75 -15.33
C ALA A 78 11.55 -4.57 -15.78
N LEU A 79 10.72 -4.00 -14.90
CA LEU A 79 9.36 -3.53 -15.18
C LEU A 79 9.36 -2.06 -15.63
N GLY A 80 10.42 -1.33 -15.30
CA GLY A 80 10.55 0.08 -15.62
C GLY A 80 12.01 0.52 -15.78
N THR A 81 12.22 1.81 -15.98
CA THR A 81 13.55 2.39 -16.29
C THR A 81 14.32 2.86 -15.05
N THR A 82 13.69 2.88 -13.88
CA THR A 82 14.26 3.46 -12.64
C THR A 82 14.79 2.42 -11.65
N HIS A 83 15.18 1.23 -12.13
CA HIS A 83 15.67 0.11 -11.32
C HIS A 83 17.05 0.35 -10.67
N GLY A 84 17.77 1.37 -11.12
CA GLY A 84 19.09 1.71 -10.56
C GLY A 84 20.16 0.62 -10.75
N GLY A 85 19.90 -0.40 -11.59
CA GLY A 85 20.80 -1.53 -11.84
C GLY A 85 20.73 -2.64 -10.79
N ILE A 86 19.66 -2.71 -9.99
CA ILE A 86 19.46 -3.78 -9.00
C ILE A 86 18.00 -4.24 -9.04
N ILE A 87 17.82 -5.56 -9.14
CA ILE A 87 16.51 -6.21 -9.21
C ILE A 87 16.48 -7.39 -8.22
N CYS A 88 15.41 -7.50 -7.45
CA CYS A 88 15.13 -8.59 -6.55
C CYS A 88 13.91 -9.37 -7.03
N GLU A 89 14.03 -10.68 -7.10
CA GLU A 89 12.93 -11.60 -7.37
C GLU A 89 12.57 -12.35 -6.09
N THR A 90 11.27 -12.44 -5.79
CA THR A 90 10.74 -13.06 -4.57
C THR A 90 9.65 -14.07 -4.88
N THR A 91 9.20 -14.83 -3.88
CA THR A 91 7.91 -15.49 -3.91
C THR A 91 6.77 -14.48 -3.73
N PRO A 92 5.51 -14.81 -4.09
CA PRO A 92 4.35 -14.00 -3.74
C PRO A 92 4.24 -13.79 -2.23
N ARG A 93 3.60 -12.68 -1.81
CA ARG A 93 3.21 -12.42 -0.42
C ARG A 93 1.78 -12.88 -0.20
N THR A 94 1.53 -13.60 0.89
CA THR A 94 0.18 -13.89 1.35
C THR A 94 -0.38 -12.70 2.13
N ILE A 95 -1.51 -12.17 1.67
CA ILE A 95 -2.25 -11.13 2.42
C ILE A 95 -3.38 -11.83 3.16
N PRO A 96 -3.42 -11.78 4.51
CA PRO A 96 -4.43 -12.46 5.28
C PRO A 96 -5.83 -11.87 5.05
N VAL A 97 -6.85 -12.70 5.22
CA VAL A 97 -8.25 -12.27 5.19
C VAL A 97 -8.53 -11.41 6.42
N LEU A 98 -9.34 -10.38 6.22
CA LEU A 98 -9.77 -9.46 7.26
C LEU A 98 -10.51 -10.20 8.39
N SER A 99 -10.06 -9.98 9.63
CA SER A 99 -10.76 -10.34 10.84
C SER A 99 -10.52 -9.31 11.94
N ALA A 100 -11.45 -9.22 12.90
CA ALA A 100 -11.30 -8.31 14.04
C ALA A 100 -10.02 -8.61 14.84
N GLU A 101 -9.75 -9.89 15.10
CA GLU A 101 -8.57 -10.34 15.84
C GLU A 101 -7.26 -9.91 15.16
N ASN A 102 -7.18 -10.12 13.83
CA ASN A 102 -5.99 -9.76 13.08
C ASN A 102 -5.75 -8.24 13.08
N LEU A 103 -6.81 -7.42 12.93
CA LEU A 103 -6.69 -5.96 12.92
C LEU A 103 -6.18 -5.40 14.24
N VAL A 104 -6.74 -5.86 15.37
CA VAL A 104 -6.39 -5.29 16.68
C VAL A 104 -4.95 -5.57 17.10
N SER A 105 -4.31 -6.60 16.54
CA SER A 105 -2.91 -6.94 16.83
C SER A 105 -1.92 -5.85 16.40
N PHE A 106 -2.32 -4.94 15.51
CA PHE A 106 -1.52 -3.82 15.01
C PHE A 106 -1.86 -2.47 15.66
N CYS A 107 -2.79 -2.45 16.61
CA CYS A 107 -3.24 -1.23 17.25
C CYS A 107 -2.63 -1.10 18.65
N PRO A 108 -2.06 0.05 19.03
CA PRO A 108 -1.54 0.28 20.37
C PRO A 108 -2.65 0.24 21.45
N SER A 109 -3.83 0.75 21.13
CA SER A 109 -5.01 0.77 21.99
C SER A 109 -6.30 0.82 21.19
N GLU A 110 -7.45 0.63 21.86
CA GLU A 110 -8.76 0.74 21.19
C GLU A 110 -9.03 2.14 20.65
N ASN A 111 -8.59 3.17 21.36
CA ASN A 111 -8.81 4.56 20.99
C ASN A 111 -7.89 5.03 19.86
N ASP A 112 -6.81 4.30 19.56
CA ASP A 112 -5.84 4.66 18.53
C ASP A 112 -6.08 3.93 17.19
N ARG A 113 -7.20 3.24 17.04
CA ARG A 113 -7.54 2.52 15.80
C ARG A 113 -7.76 3.49 14.65
N PHE A 114 -6.83 3.48 13.72
CA PHE A 114 -6.94 4.21 12.46
C PHE A 114 -6.69 3.24 11.31
N PHE A 115 -7.74 2.88 10.60
CA PHE A 115 -7.69 2.02 9.43
C PHE A 115 -8.01 2.81 8.17
N ALA A 116 -7.53 2.34 7.03
CA ALA A 116 -7.92 2.86 5.74
C ALA A 116 -8.46 1.74 4.85
N LEU A 117 -9.48 2.05 4.05
CA LEU A 117 -9.97 1.24 2.96
C LEU A 117 -9.68 1.95 1.64
N ILE A 118 -9.08 1.25 0.70
CA ILE A 118 -8.91 1.71 -0.67
C ILE A 118 -9.70 0.81 -1.60
N GLU A 119 -10.68 1.36 -2.29
CA GLU A 119 -11.55 0.62 -3.18
C GLU A 119 -11.62 1.26 -4.57
N GLY A 120 -11.50 0.46 -5.63
CA GLY A 120 -11.78 0.90 -7.00
C GLY A 120 -10.75 1.80 -7.66
N ILE A 121 -9.55 1.96 -7.12
CA ILE A 121 -8.46 2.66 -7.81
C ILE A 121 -8.00 1.82 -9.01
N GLU A 122 -7.98 2.44 -10.21
CA GLU A 122 -7.74 1.71 -11.46
C GLU A 122 -6.27 1.69 -11.90
N ASP A 123 -5.39 2.44 -11.24
CA ASP A 123 -3.98 2.55 -11.58
C ASP A 123 -3.08 2.13 -10.40
N PRO A 124 -2.09 1.23 -10.60
CA PRO A 124 -1.20 0.77 -9.55
C PRO A 124 -0.29 1.86 -8.97
N TYR A 125 0.02 2.91 -9.73
CA TYR A 125 0.80 4.04 -9.23
C TYR A 125 -0.02 4.88 -8.26
N ASN A 126 -1.27 5.26 -8.63
CA ASN A 126 -2.17 5.98 -7.73
C ASN A 126 -2.48 5.15 -6.48
N PHE A 127 -2.64 3.84 -6.63
CA PHE A 127 -2.81 2.93 -5.50
C PHE A 127 -1.59 2.98 -4.56
N GLY A 128 -0.37 2.90 -5.11
CA GLY A 128 0.86 3.00 -4.32
C GLY A 128 1.05 4.37 -3.66
N TYR A 129 0.72 5.47 -4.34
CA TYR A 129 0.78 6.83 -3.77
C TYR A 129 -0.21 7.00 -2.62
N ALA A 130 -1.44 6.47 -2.74
CA ALA A 130 -2.41 6.49 -1.65
C ALA A 130 -1.89 5.73 -0.41
N ILE A 131 -1.35 4.53 -0.60
CA ILE A 131 -0.74 3.74 0.49
C ILE A 131 0.39 4.52 1.17
N ARG A 132 1.26 5.16 0.39
CA ARG A 132 2.38 5.93 0.92
C ARG A 132 1.92 7.06 1.84
N SER A 133 0.92 7.82 1.42
CA SER A 133 0.37 8.93 2.19
C SER A 133 -0.30 8.43 3.47
N LEU A 134 -1.23 7.49 3.35
CA LEU A 134 -1.97 6.94 4.49
C LEU A 134 -1.03 6.29 5.52
N TRP A 135 0.01 5.58 5.07
CA TRP A 135 1.01 5.02 5.98
C TRP A 135 1.80 6.10 6.72
N ALA A 136 2.21 7.15 6.02
CA ALA A 136 2.89 8.30 6.63
C ALA A 136 2.00 9.06 7.63
N GLU A 137 0.70 9.03 7.45
CA GLU A 137 -0.33 9.66 8.30
C GLU A 137 -0.74 8.79 9.48
N GLY A 138 -0.18 7.58 9.60
CA GLY A 138 -0.27 6.76 10.81
C GLY A 138 -1.40 5.75 10.83
N ILE A 139 -1.86 5.23 9.67
CA ILE A 139 -2.80 4.10 9.68
C ILE A 139 -2.16 2.89 10.37
N ASN A 140 -2.94 2.15 11.16
CA ASN A 140 -2.48 0.90 11.77
C ASN A 140 -2.52 -0.26 10.76
N ALA A 141 -3.50 -0.25 9.85
CA ALA A 141 -3.63 -1.24 8.79
C ALA A 141 -4.41 -0.70 7.59
N LEU A 142 -4.13 -1.27 6.42
CA LEU A 142 -4.86 -1.04 5.18
C LEU A 142 -5.78 -2.22 4.89
N ILE A 143 -7.05 -1.92 4.62
CA ILE A 143 -8.03 -2.90 4.16
C ILE A 143 -8.14 -2.80 2.64
N LEU A 144 -8.06 -3.92 1.97
CA LEU A 144 -8.12 -4.05 0.53
C LEU A 144 -9.44 -4.69 0.13
N SER A 145 -10.13 -4.10 -0.85
CA SER A 145 -11.19 -4.82 -1.54
C SER A 145 -10.64 -6.05 -2.27
N LYS A 146 -11.50 -7.00 -2.63
CA LYS A 146 -11.10 -8.20 -3.40
C LYS A 146 -10.37 -7.84 -4.69
N ARG A 147 -10.73 -6.74 -5.33
CA ARG A 147 -10.05 -6.22 -6.52
C ARG A 147 -9.07 -5.13 -6.11
N ASN A 148 -7.82 -5.50 -6.02
CA ASN A 148 -6.72 -4.61 -5.66
C ASN A 148 -5.51 -4.79 -6.60
N TRP A 149 -4.46 -3.98 -6.40
CA TRP A 149 -3.26 -3.99 -7.24
C TRP A 149 -2.08 -4.77 -6.66
N MET A 150 -2.28 -5.64 -5.69
CA MET A 150 -1.17 -6.43 -5.13
C MET A 150 -0.63 -7.47 -6.12
N SER A 151 -1.38 -7.79 -7.17
CA SER A 151 -0.85 -8.52 -8.34
C SER A 151 0.22 -7.74 -9.14
N ALA A 152 0.41 -6.45 -8.85
CA ALA A 152 1.47 -5.60 -9.39
C ALA A 152 2.34 -5.05 -8.25
N ALA A 153 2.63 -5.87 -7.23
CA ALA A 153 3.27 -5.45 -5.98
C ALA A 153 4.61 -4.73 -6.19
N GLY A 154 5.41 -5.11 -7.20
CA GLY A 154 6.66 -4.42 -7.51
C GLY A 154 6.45 -2.97 -7.94
N VAL A 155 5.41 -2.69 -8.75
CA VAL A 155 5.03 -1.34 -9.18
C VAL A 155 4.49 -0.55 -7.99
N VAL A 156 3.59 -1.16 -7.22
CA VAL A 156 2.98 -0.56 -6.01
C VAL A 156 4.06 -0.24 -4.96
N CYS A 157 5.00 -1.16 -4.74
CA CYS A 157 6.11 -0.96 -3.80
C CYS A 157 6.99 0.23 -4.21
N ARG A 158 7.30 0.35 -5.49
CA ARG A 158 8.06 1.49 -6.01
C ARG A 158 7.30 2.80 -5.84
N ALA A 159 6.02 2.86 -6.23
CA ALA A 159 5.18 4.05 -6.11
C ALA A 159 4.98 4.45 -4.63
N SER A 160 4.81 3.48 -3.75
CA SER A 160 4.68 3.72 -2.31
C SER A 160 6.01 3.97 -1.58
N ALA A 161 7.13 4.00 -2.28
CA ALA A 161 8.47 4.07 -1.68
C ALA A 161 8.71 2.98 -0.60
N GLY A 162 8.13 1.80 -0.81
CA GLY A 162 8.24 0.65 0.08
C GLY A 162 7.14 0.53 1.12
N ALA A 163 6.29 1.54 1.30
CA ALA A 163 5.22 1.50 2.31
C ALA A 163 4.29 0.30 2.15
N SER A 164 4.00 -0.14 0.92
CA SER A 164 3.13 -1.29 0.66
C SER A 164 3.69 -2.62 1.19
N GLU A 165 4.99 -2.75 1.38
CA GLU A 165 5.57 -3.99 1.93
C GLU A 165 5.56 -4.00 3.47
N ILE A 166 5.70 -2.84 4.10
CA ILE A 166 5.80 -2.70 5.56
C ILE A 166 4.46 -2.38 6.25
N CYS A 167 3.48 -1.87 5.52
CA CYS A 167 2.12 -1.62 6.03
C CYS A 167 1.39 -2.96 6.26
N PRO A 168 0.79 -3.17 7.45
CA PRO A 168 -0.14 -4.27 7.66
C PRO A 168 -1.31 -4.18 6.67
N MET A 169 -1.61 -5.27 5.99
CA MET A 169 -2.69 -5.31 4.99
C MET A 169 -3.58 -6.52 5.20
N PHE A 170 -4.86 -6.33 4.94
CA PHE A 170 -5.88 -7.37 5.00
C PHE A 170 -6.79 -7.28 3.78
N VAL A 171 -7.14 -8.42 3.20
CA VAL A 171 -8.07 -8.46 2.09
C VAL A 171 -9.47 -8.81 2.59
N GLU A 172 -10.48 -8.17 2.06
CA GLU A 172 -11.88 -8.49 2.33
C GLU A 172 -12.18 -9.95 1.98
N GLY A 173 -12.85 -10.66 2.90
CA GLY A 173 -13.33 -12.02 2.70
C GLY A 173 -14.51 -12.11 1.70
N GLU A 174 -15.04 -13.32 1.51
CA GLU A 174 -16.15 -13.54 0.56
C GLU A 174 -17.50 -12.97 1.05
N GLU A 175 -17.67 -12.76 2.35
CA GLU A 175 -18.94 -12.42 3.00
C GLU A 175 -19.06 -10.93 3.37
N HIS A 176 -18.47 -10.01 2.61
CA HIS A 176 -18.56 -8.58 2.91
C HIS A 176 -18.24 -8.26 4.39
N THR A 177 -17.03 -8.61 4.80
CA THR A 177 -16.64 -8.62 6.22
C THR A 177 -16.23 -7.26 6.78
N ILE A 178 -16.07 -6.22 5.95
CA ILE A 178 -15.56 -4.92 6.39
C ILE A 178 -16.50 -4.27 7.40
N VAL A 179 -17.77 -4.06 7.03
CA VAL A 179 -18.75 -3.36 7.87
C VAL A 179 -19.00 -4.11 9.19
N PRO A 180 -19.28 -5.43 9.19
CA PRO A 180 -19.41 -6.18 10.43
C PRO A 180 -18.18 -6.11 11.34
N THR A 181 -16.99 -6.18 10.76
CA THR A 181 -15.72 -6.08 11.52
C THR A 181 -15.58 -4.71 12.18
N MET A 182 -15.82 -3.61 11.45
CA MET A 182 -15.75 -2.26 12.02
C MET A 182 -16.76 -2.08 13.15
N ARG A 183 -17.98 -2.55 12.98
CA ARG A 183 -19.02 -2.51 14.05
C ARG A 183 -18.60 -3.29 15.29
N ALA A 184 -18.08 -4.50 15.13
CA ALA A 184 -17.60 -5.33 16.24
C ALA A 184 -16.46 -4.67 17.02
N LEU A 185 -15.65 -3.86 16.34
CA LEU A 185 -14.53 -3.13 16.94
C LEU A 185 -14.88 -1.74 17.46
N GLY A 186 -16.13 -1.28 17.31
CA GLY A 186 -16.50 0.09 17.66
C GLY A 186 -15.79 1.17 16.82
N VAL A 187 -15.43 0.83 15.58
CA VAL A 187 -14.73 1.73 14.65
C VAL A 187 -15.75 2.37 13.72
N LYS A 188 -15.87 3.69 13.76
CA LYS A 188 -16.74 4.42 12.84
C LYS A 188 -16.18 4.42 11.42
N ILE A 189 -17.06 4.44 10.42
CA ILE A 189 -16.68 4.51 9.01
C ILE A 189 -16.91 5.94 8.52
N VAL A 190 -15.87 6.54 7.94
CA VAL A 190 -15.94 7.83 7.26
C VAL A 190 -15.52 7.66 5.81
N SER A 191 -16.41 8.02 4.88
CA SER A 191 -16.22 7.82 3.44
C SER A 191 -15.95 9.13 2.71
N CYS A 192 -14.97 9.11 1.80
CA CYS A 192 -14.72 10.23 0.90
C CYS A 192 -15.60 10.09 -0.36
N ASP A 193 -16.61 10.93 -0.49
CA ASP A 193 -17.48 11.04 -1.68
C ASP A 193 -18.02 12.47 -1.80
N ILE A 194 -18.48 12.84 -2.99
CA ILE A 194 -19.05 14.17 -3.25
C ILE A 194 -20.55 14.20 -2.91
N LYS A 195 -21.25 13.08 -3.12
CA LYS A 195 -22.71 13.00 -2.95
C LYS A 195 -23.08 12.87 -1.48
N ASN A 196 -24.11 13.62 -1.07
CA ASN A 196 -24.66 13.58 0.31
C ASN A 196 -23.60 13.79 1.39
N SER A 197 -22.61 14.64 1.11
CA SER A 197 -21.43 14.85 1.92
C SER A 197 -21.40 16.20 2.62
N ILE A 198 -20.69 16.26 3.73
CA ILE A 198 -20.32 17.49 4.43
C ILE A 198 -18.87 17.89 4.13
N PRO A 199 -18.46 19.15 4.29
CA PRO A 199 -17.05 19.55 4.22
C PRO A 199 -16.21 18.72 5.20
N ILE A 200 -15.03 18.26 4.77
CA ILE A 200 -14.16 17.42 5.63
C ILE A 200 -13.76 18.11 6.92
N GLY A 201 -13.59 19.44 6.90
CA GLY A 201 -13.26 20.24 8.07
C GLY A 201 -14.37 20.32 9.14
N GLU A 202 -15.63 19.99 8.78
CA GLU A 202 -16.78 19.96 9.68
C GLU A 202 -17.06 18.58 10.26
N ALA A 203 -16.40 17.53 9.72
CA ALA A 203 -16.61 16.17 10.17
C ALA A 203 -15.77 15.83 11.41
N ASP A 204 -16.29 14.98 12.28
CA ASP A 204 -15.53 14.40 13.38
C ASP A 204 -14.68 13.22 12.87
N LEU A 205 -13.39 13.46 12.70
CA LEU A 205 -12.40 12.47 12.26
C LEU A 205 -11.54 11.92 13.42
N ARG A 206 -11.99 12.09 14.67
CA ARG A 206 -11.30 11.49 15.82
C ARG A 206 -11.40 9.97 15.77
N LYS A 207 -10.33 9.32 16.18
CA LYS A 207 -10.26 7.85 16.31
C LYS A 207 -11.20 7.34 17.42
N PRO A 208 -11.66 6.08 17.33
CA PRO A 208 -11.34 5.05 16.35
C PRO A 208 -12.10 5.22 15.02
N LEU A 209 -11.43 5.12 13.89
CA LEU A 209 -12.08 5.30 12.59
C LEU A 209 -11.46 4.45 11.46
N LEU A 210 -12.29 4.11 10.47
CA LEU A 210 -11.93 3.64 9.15
C LEU A 210 -12.16 4.79 8.15
N LEU A 211 -11.10 5.26 7.49
CA LEU A 211 -11.18 6.19 6.38
C LEU A 211 -11.31 5.41 5.07
N ALA A 212 -12.44 5.54 4.38
CA ALA A 212 -12.68 4.88 3.11
C ALA A 212 -12.49 5.87 1.94
N VAL A 213 -11.63 5.50 0.98
CA VAL A 213 -11.32 6.29 -0.21
C VAL A 213 -11.62 5.47 -1.46
N GLY A 214 -12.49 6.00 -2.31
CA GLY A 214 -12.88 5.39 -3.57
C GLY A 214 -12.03 5.85 -4.76
N GLY A 215 -11.96 5.03 -5.80
CA GLY A 215 -11.36 5.40 -7.08
C GLY A 215 -12.23 6.36 -7.88
N GLU A 216 -11.61 7.06 -8.85
CA GLU A 216 -12.20 8.17 -9.60
C GLU A 216 -13.43 7.78 -10.44
N LYS A 217 -13.48 6.54 -10.96
CA LYS A 217 -14.56 6.10 -11.84
C LYS A 217 -15.69 5.36 -11.14
N ARG A 218 -15.35 4.52 -10.17
CA ARG A 218 -16.31 3.63 -9.49
C ARG A 218 -16.72 4.12 -8.12
N GLY A 219 -15.87 4.95 -7.49
CA GLY A 219 -16.07 5.38 -6.11
C GLY A 219 -16.04 4.19 -5.12
N LEU A 220 -16.69 4.38 -4.00
CA LEU A 220 -16.90 3.37 -2.97
C LEU A 220 -18.16 2.53 -3.26
N SER A 221 -18.18 1.32 -2.77
CA SER A 221 -19.36 0.45 -2.80
C SER A 221 -20.51 1.05 -1.99
N ARG A 222 -21.75 0.71 -2.38
CA ARG A 222 -22.93 1.20 -1.69
C ARG A 222 -22.97 0.72 -0.24
N GLU A 223 -22.50 -0.48 0.02
CA GLU A 223 -22.43 -1.04 1.36
C GLU A 223 -21.59 -0.16 2.31
N ILE A 224 -20.42 0.29 1.85
CA ILE A 224 -19.53 1.17 2.63
C ILE A 224 -20.18 2.53 2.83
N LEU A 225 -20.76 3.13 1.78
CA LEU A 225 -21.44 4.43 1.87
C LEU A 225 -22.64 4.39 2.82
N ASP A 226 -23.50 3.35 2.73
CA ASP A 226 -24.69 3.19 3.58
C ASP A 226 -24.33 2.91 5.05
N ALA A 227 -23.14 2.36 5.31
CA ALA A 227 -22.63 2.11 6.65
C ALA A 227 -21.82 3.27 7.25
N SER A 228 -21.55 4.31 6.48
CA SER A 228 -20.74 5.45 6.91
C SER A 228 -21.49 6.33 7.90
N GLU A 229 -20.83 6.66 9.01
CA GLU A 229 -21.32 7.65 9.98
C GLU A 229 -21.30 9.06 9.37
N SER A 230 -20.29 9.35 8.55
CA SER A 230 -20.18 10.58 7.79
C SER A 230 -19.62 10.32 6.40
N ILE A 231 -20.17 11.03 5.42
CA ILE A 231 -19.61 11.13 4.07
C ILE A 231 -19.01 12.52 3.95
N VAL A 232 -17.74 12.60 3.58
CA VAL A 232 -16.99 13.85 3.53
C VAL A 232 -16.51 14.19 2.13
N ARG A 233 -16.51 15.48 1.81
CA ARG A 233 -15.92 16.00 0.57
C ARG A 233 -14.78 16.96 0.86
N LEU A 234 -13.84 17.01 -0.06
CA LEU A 234 -12.79 18.01 -0.08
C LEU A 234 -13.33 19.28 -0.74
N GLU A 235 -13.17 20.41 -0.08
CA GLU A 235 -13.57 21.70 -0.64
C GLU A 235 -12.44 22.27 -1.50
N TYR A 236 -12.83 22.87 -2.62
CA TYR A 236 -11.89 23.49 -3.55
C TYR A 236 -11.96 25.01 -3.45
N GLY A 237 -10.83 25.68 -3.49
CA GLY A 237 -10.75 27.13 -3.49
C GLY A 237 -11.24 27.81 -4.78
N ARG A 238 -11.77 27.02 -5.72
CA ARG A 238 -12.36 27.49 -6.99
C ARG A 238 -13.35 26.50 -7.54
N VAL A 239 -14.20 26.93 -8.47
CA VAL A 239 -15.07 26.02 -9.22
C VAL A 239 -14.21 25.13 -10.13
N PHE A 240 -14.19 23.85 -9.82
CA PHE A 240 -13.46 22.82 -10.58
C PHE A 240 -14.32 21.57 -10.63
N PRO A 241 -14.81 21.17 -11.82
CA PRO A 241 -15.80 20.09 -11.95
C PRO A 241 -15.21 18.68 -11.89
N GLN A 242 -13.88 18.55 -11.84
CA GLN A 242 -13.21 17.25 -11.81
C GLN A 242 -12.86 16.85 -10.38
N ALA A 243 -12.87 15.55 -10.10
CA ALA A 243 -12.35 15.03 -8.85
C ALA A 243 -10.80 15.10 -8.82
N LEU A 244 -10.25 15.23 -7.63
CA LEU A 244 -8.83 14.94 -7.41
C LEU A 244 -8.55 13.45 -7.66
N SER A 245 -7.30 13.10 -7.94
CA SER A 245 -6.93 11.69 -7.97
C SER A 245 -7.19 11.05 -6.60
N ALA A 246 -7.53 9.77 -6.58
CA ALA A 246 -7.75 9.04 -5.33
C ALA A 246 -6.54 9.12 -4.40
N ALA A 247 -5.32 9.16 -4.96
CA ALA A 247 -4.08 9.35 -4.17
C ALA A 247 -4.03 10.72 -3.48
N SER A 248 -4.42 11.79 -4.18
CA SER A 248 -4.47 13.14 -3.61
C SER A 248 -5.59 13.25 -2.56
N ALA A 249 -6.75 12.67 -2.83
CA ALA A 249 -7.86 12.66 -1.89
C ALA A 249 -7.48 11.89 -0.61
N ALA A 250 -6.83 10.73 -0.73
CA ALA A 250 -6.35 9.95 0.40
C ALA A 250 -5.35 10.75 1.26
N ALA A 251 -4.39 11.45 0.61
CA ALA A 251 -3.40 12.25 1.32
C ALA A 251 -4.04 13.41 2.11
N ILE A 252 -4.98 14.14 1.50
CA ILE A 252 -5.62 15.27 2.18
C ILE A 252 -6.52 14.78 3.32
N ALA A 253 -7.32 13.74 3.07
CA ALA A 253 -8.25 13.20 4.07
C ALA A 253 -7.49 12.54 5.23
N GLY A 254 -6.44 11.78 4.97
CA GLY A 254 -5.59 11.18 5.99
C GLY A 254 -4.85 12.22 6.83
N TYR A 255 -4.34 13.28 6.18
CA TYR A 255 -3.74 14.40 6.91
C TYR A 255 -4.73 15.11 7.85
N GLU A 256 -5.99 15.27 7.42
CA GLU A 256 -7.02 15.85 8.28
C GLU A 256 -7.33 14.94 9.48
N VAL A 257 -7.35 13.61 9.30
CA VAL A 257 -7.41 12.66 10.42
C VAL A 257 -6.23 12.87 11.37
N LEU A 258 -5.01 12.92 10.85
CA LEU A 258 -3.81 13.16 11.65
C LEU A 258 -3.93 14.47 12.45
N ARG A 259 -4.34 15.57 11.80
CA ARG A 259 -4.49 16.90 12.42
C ARG A 259 -5.50 16.92 13.56
N GLN A 260 -6.61 16.20 13.46
CA GLN A 260 -7.65 16.14 14.51
C GLN A 260 -7.27 15.23 15.68
N ASN A 261 -6.22 14.42 15.55
CA ASN A 261 -5.79 13.43 16.55
C ASN A 261 -4.36 13.71 17.09
N SER A 262 -3.79 14.88 16.75
CA SER A 262 -2.48 15.33 17.21
C SER A 262 -2.56 16.21 18.46
#